data_9d2c48e4409f24408ff1a6d4a5ab4cf9
#
_entry.id   9d2c48e4409f24408ff1a6d4a5ab4cf9
#
_cell.length_a   1.000
_cell.length_b   1.000
_cell.length_c   1.000
_cell.angle_alpha   90.00
_cell.angle_beta   90.00
_cell.angle_gamma   90.00
#
_symmetry.space_group_name_H-M   'P 1'
#
loop_
_entity.id
_entity.type
_entity.pdbx_description
1 polymer ?
#
loop_
_entity_poly.entity_id
_entity_poly.type
_entity_poly.pdbx_seq_one_letter_code
_entity_poly.pdbx_strand_id
1 'polypeptide(L)'
;IARGTYIYPPRPSMRLFRDTLVFCRQHLPKLNVNSIGGYHIREAGATRIQDLAFSLANGCAYLQAGVDAGLDIDDFAPMFTFNAFGGSMEMYHEIAFQRAARRMWARLVKERFGAKDPHGMMIRQPITAHIGCTSTTLQRPLNNVARAVVGGIAAGMCGGLPAAYPPFDEPLGLGHSLEAIQLQMDATRILIFEAKVADVVDPWAGSYFMESLTDETEAAAQAEFDKIDAMGGAVAAIENGYMPRAVAKSAYERQKRIESQEEFMVGVNCFNGDNELDVSVQRVVEALYDPQQMATAEERQLATLAELRRDRGGKAVAGALAGLEVHAKDDGANLMPDLIECVKSDATLQEICDVLRGVFGEAEPVKI
;
A
#
# COMPACT_ATOMS: atom_id res chain seq x y z
N ILE A 1 -0.48 4.86 -8.86
CA ILE A 1 -1.08 3.90 -9.81
C ILE A 1 -2.58 3.78 -9.58
N ALA A 2 -3.02 3.51 -8.37
CA ALA A 2 -4.38 3.08 -8.10
C ALA A 2 -5.27 4.13 -7.45
N ARG A 3 -4.74 5.05 -6.65
CA ARG A 3 -5.57 5.97 -5.87
C ARG A 3 -6.03 7.21 -6.62
N GLY A 4 -5.35 7.62 -7.69
CA GLY A 4 -5.67 8.84 -8.42
C GLY A 4 -5.54 10.14 -7.59
N THR A 5 -4.85 10.08 -6.45
CA THR A 5 -4.68 11.20 -5.50
C THR A 5 -3.27 11.77 -5.56
N TYR A 6 -2.67 11.79 -6.73
CA TYR A 6 -1.33 12.34 -6.94
C TYR A 6 -1.38 13.86 -6.93
N ILE A 7 -0.39 14.47 -6.26
CA ILE A 7 -0.21 15.91 -6.33
C ILE A 7 0.67 16.23 -7.54
N TYR A 8 1.82 15.57 -7.65
CA TYR A 8 2.81 15.81 -8.70
C TYR A 8 2.90 14.65 -9.68
N PRO A 9 3.40 14.89 -10.91
CA PRO A 9 3.69 13.83 -11.86
C PRO A 9 4.68 12.80 -11.30
N PRO A 10 4.76 11.58 -11.89
CA PRO A 10 5.60 10.50 -11.34
C PRO A 10 7.09 10.87 -11.18
N ARG A 11 7.71 11.54 -12.15
CA ARG A 11 9.15 11.89 -12.07
C ARG A 11 9.47 12.86 -10.94
N PRO A 12 8.78 14.01 -10.78
CA PRO A 12 8.96 14.86 -9.61
C PRO A 12 8.69 14.15 -8.28
N SER A 13 7.69 13.26 -8.24
CA SER A 13 7.43 12.44 -7.06
C SER A 13 8.61 11.53 -6.71
N MET A 14 9.27 10.95 -7.72
CA MET A 14 10.49 10.15 -7.52
C MET A 14 11.67 11.01 -7.04
N ARG A 15 11.76 12.28 -7.45
CA ARG A 15 12.74 13.20 -6.90
C ARG A 15 12.54 13.45 -5.41
N LEU A 16 11.32 13.76 -4.99
CA LEU A 16 10.99 13.94 -3.57
C LEU A 16 11.31 12.66 -2.76
N PHE A 17 11.03 11.50 -3.33
CA PHE A 17 11.39 10.23 -2.72
C PHE A 17 12.92 10.07 -2.58
N ARG A 18 13.70 10.32 -3.65
CA ARG A 18 15.16 10.26 -3.66
C ARG A 18 15.75 11.19 -2.58
N ASP A 19 15.28 12.43 -2.53
CA ASP A 19 15.77 13.42 -1.59
C ASP A 19 15.47 13.02 -0.14
N THR A 20 14.28 12.44 0.11
CA THR A 20 13.92 11.89 1.42
C THR A 20 14.82 10.70 1.78
N LEU A 21 15.08 9.77 0.84
CA LEU A 21 15.93 8.61 1.06
C LEU A 21 17.35 9.02 1.45
N VAL A 22 17.97 9.93 0.67
CA VAL A 22 19.32 10.43 0.91
C VAL A 22 19.42 11.11 2.28
N PHE A 23 18.46 11.98 2.59
CA PHE A 23 18.41 12.66 3.88
C PHE A 23 18.24 11.67 5.04
N CYS A 24 17.32 10.73 4.94
CA CYS A 24 17.07 9.75 5.99
C CYS A 24 18.26 8.81 6.20
N ARG A 25 18.95 8.42 5.13
CA ARG A 25 20.16 7.59 5.26
C ARG A 25 21.23 8.28 6.09
N GLN A 26 21.37 9.59 5.95
CA GLN A 26 22.37 10.38 6.67
C GLN A 26 21.96 10.72 8.12
N HIS A 27 20.68 11.07 8.33
CA HIS A 27 20.20 11.64 9.59
C HIS A 27 19.32 10.70 10.41
N LEU A 28 18.65 9.73 9.76
CA LEU A 28 17.65 8.85 10.37
C LEU A 28 17.84 7.38 9.90
N PRO A 29 19.02 6.77 10.08
CA PRO A 29 19.37 5.48 9.47
C PRO A 29 18.51 4.30 9.94
N LYS A 30 17.72 4.47 11.00
CA LYS A 30 16.80 3.45 11.51
C LYS A 30 15.36 3.66 11.04
N LEU A 31 15.07 4.76 10.31
CA LEU A 31 13.75 5.04 9.80
C LEU A 31 13.44 4.11 8.62
N ASN A 32 12.24 3.53 8.63
CA ASN A 32 11.68 2.94 7.42
C ASN A 32 11.25 4.06 6.48
N VAL A 33 12.02 4.29 5.43
CA VAL A 33 11.80 5.44 4.53
C VAL A 33 10.59 5.25 3.65
N ASN A 34 10.35 4.01 3.22
CA ASN A 34 9.24 3.71 2.33
C ASN A 34 8.75 2.27 2.48
N SER A 35 7.45 2.11 2.32
CA SER A 35 6.82 0.81 2.19
C SER A 35 6.41 0.59 0.74
N ILE A 36 6.96 -0.46 0.12
CA ILE A 36 6.54 -0.90 -1.21
C ILE A 36 5.17 -1.57 -1.04
N GLY A 37 4.13 -0.98 -1.63
CA GLY A 37 2.76 -1.40 -1.37
C GLY A 37 2.05 -1.91 -2.62
N GLY A 38 1.59 -3.15 -2.57
CA GLY A 38 0.68 -3.76 -3.55
C GLY A 38 -0.79 -3.66 -3.17
N TYR A 39 -1.09 -3.49 -1.88
CA TYR A 39 -2.45 -3.47 -1.34
C TYR A 39 -3.41 -2.58 -2.13
N HIS A 40 -3.05 -1.31 -2.34
CA HIS A 40 -3.94 -0.38 -3.06
C HIS A 40 -4.15 -0.74 -4.53
N ILE A 41 -3.15 -1.33 -5.16
CA ILE A 41 -3.24 -1.81 -6.56
C ILE A 41 -4.23 -2.97 -6.62
N ARG A 42 -4.14 -3.89 -5.66
CA ARG A 42 -5.03 -5.03 -5.54
C ARG A 42 -6.48 -4.62 -5.24
N GLU A 43 -6.66 -3.67 -4.31
CA GLU A 43 -7.97 -3.12 -3.96
C GLU A 43 -8.63 -2.36 -5.12
N ALA A 44 -7.82 -1.79 -6.01
CA ALA A 44 -8.32 -1.18 -7.25
C ALA A 44 -8.71 -2.21 -8.32
N GLY A 45 -8.48 -3.51 -8.08
CA GLY A 45 -8.90 -4.61 -8.94
C GLY A 45 -7.78 -5.28 -9.75
N ALA A 46 -6.51 -5.05 -9.41
CA ALA A 46 -5.41 -5.80 -10.01
C ALA A 46 -5.49 -7.30 -9.68
N THR A 47 -5.05 -8.12 -10.61
CA THR A 47 -4.83 -9.55 -10.36
C THR A 47 -3.62 -9.75 -9.43
N ARG A 48 -3.48 -10.95 -8.85
CA ARG A 48 -2.29 -11.33 -8.07
C ARG A 48 -0.99 -11.11 -8.84
N ILE A 49 -1.00 -11.49 -10.10
CA ILE A 49 0.18 -11.38 -10.96
C ILE A 49 0.56 -9.91 -11.21
N GLN A 50 -0.43 -9.08 -11.50
CA GLN A 50 -0.22 -7.63 -11.64
C GLN A 50 0.25 -6.99 -10.33
N ASP A 51 -0.35 -7.34 -9.19
CA ASP A 51 0.07 -6.86 -7.88
C ASP A 51 1.55 -7.17 -7.64
N LEU A 52 1.98 -8.42 -7.81
CA LEU A 52 3.36 -8.82 -7.62
C LEU A 52 4.32 -8.09 -8.56
N ALA A 53 4.03 -8.13 -9.86
CA ALA A 53 4.90 -7.53 -10.87
C ALA A 53 5.01 -6.00 -10.70
N PHE A 54 3.88 -5.31 -10.44
CA PHE A 54 3.85 -3.86 -10.29
C PHE A 54 4.54 -3.41 -9.00
N SER A 55 4.34 -4.16 -7.91
CA SER A 55 5.00 -3.87 -6.63
C SER A 55 6.51 -4.04 -6.72
N LEU A 56 6.99 -5.12 -7.36
CA LEU A 56 8.41 -5.35 -7.57
C LEU A 56 9.02 -4.31 -8.52
N ALA A 57 8.32 -3.92 -9.59
CA ALA A 57 8.78 -2.87 -10.50
C ALA A 57 8.86 -1.50 -9.80
N ASN A 58 7.90 -1.16 -8.92
CA ASN A 58 7.98 0.03 -8.07
C ASN A 58 9.19 -0.05 -7.12
N GLY A 59 9.39 -1.19 -6.48
CA GLY A 59 10.56 -1.45 -5.64
C GLY A 59 11.88 -1.23 -6.37
N CYS A 60 12.00 -1.75 -7.60
CA CYS A 60 13.17 -1.53 -8.45
C CYS A 60 13.38 -0.04 -8.78
N ALA A 61 12.30 0.72 -9.05
CA ALA A 61 12.42 2.15 -9.31
C ALA A 61 12.93 2.91 -8.06
N TYR A 62 12.48 2.52 -6.88
CA TYR A 62 12.97 3.10 -5.62
C TYR A 62 14.43 2.75 -5.35
N LEU A 63 14.83 1.50 -5.55
CA LEU A 63 16.23 1.10 -5.39
C LEU A 63 17.12 1.81 -6.40
N GLN A 64 16.69 1.92 -7.65
CA GLN A 64 17.44 2.63 -8.69
C GLN A 64 17.65 4.10 -8.33
N ALA A 65 16.64 4.78 -7.82
CA ALA A 65 16.76 6.17 -7.38
C ALA A 65 17.80 6.36 -6.26
N GLY A 66 17.95 5.39 -5.36
CA GLY A 66 19.00 5.39 -4.35
C GLY A 66 20.40 5.17 -4.93
N VAL A 67 20.54 4.20 -5.83
CA VAL A 67 21.80 3.92 -6.53
C VAL A 67 22.23 5.10 -7.40
N ASP A 68 21.31 5.71 -8.15
CA ASP A 68 21.57 6.90 -8.97
C ASP A 68 21.98 8.11 -8.12
N ALA A 69 21.54 8.17 -6.86
CA ALA A 69 21.97 9.16 -5.88
C ALA A 69 23.33 8.84 -5.23
N GLY A 70 23.99 7.75 -5.64
CA GLY A 70 25.30 7.35 -5.14
C GLY A 70 25.30 6.61 -3.80
N LEU A 71 24.15 6.11 -3.34
CA LEU A 71 24.05 5.31 -2.13
C LEU A 71 24.46 3.85 -2.39
N ASP A 72 25.13 3.23 -1.42
CA ASP A 72 25.42 1.79 -1.45
C ASP A 72 24.12 1.01 -1.19
N ILE A 73 23.82 0.03 -2.04
CA ILE A 73 22.59 -0.76 -1.96
C ILE A 73 22.45 -1.48 -0.61
N ASP A 74 23.54 -1.99 -0.05
CA ASP A 74 23.54 -2.70 1.23
C ASP A 74 23.25 -1.75 2.41
N ASP A 75 23.50 -0.45 2.22
CA ASP A 75 23.26 0.57 3.25
C ASP A 75 21.79 1.00 3.33
N PHE A 76 21.06 1.01 2.21
CA PHE A 76 19.71 1.58 2.19
C PHE A 76 18.59 0.59 1.84
N ALA A 77 18.87 -0.52 1.14
CA ALA A 77 17.83 -1.52 0.88
C ALA A 77 17.17 -2.05 2.16
N PRO A 78 17.88 -2.22 3.30
CA PRO A 78 17.25 -2.58 4.56
C PRO A 78 16.28 -1.52 5.14
N MET A 79 16.28 -0.29 4.62
CA MET A 79 15.34 0.77 5.05
C MET A 79 13.97 0.66 4.41
N PHE A 80 13.79 -0.27 3.46
CA PHE A 80 12.50 -0.54 2.84
C PHE A 80 11.75 -1.65 3.56
N THR A 81 10.44 -1.51 3.55
CA THR A 81 9.52 -2.59 3.93
C THR A 81 8.53 -2.81 2.79
N PHE A 82 7.88 -3.95 2.81
CA PHE A 82 6.70 -4.16 1.99
C PHE A 82 5.47 -3.93 2.86
N ASN A 83 4.59 -3.03 2.45
CA ASN A 83 3.26 -2.96 3.02
C ASN A 83 2.45 -4.15 2.49
N ALA A 84 1.42 -4.55 3.22
CA ALA A 84 0.60 -5.70 2.87
C ALA A 84 0.31 -5.75 1.37
N PHE A 85 0.57 -6.90 0.77
CA PHE A 85 -0.04 -7.24 -0.49
C PHE A 85 -1.52 -7.48 -0.24
N GLY A 86 -2.40 -7.01 -1.10
CA GLY A 86 -3.82 -7.34 -1.01
C GLY A 86 -4.02 -8.84 -1.21
N GLY A 87 -4.77 -9.48 -0.30
CA GLY A 87 -5.10 -10.89 -0.41
C GLY A 87 -6.48 -11.12 -1.01
N SER A 88 -6.71 -12.32 -1.51
CA SER A 88 -8.01 -12.83 -1.93
C SER A 88 -8.45 -14.01 -1.06
N MET A 89 -9.62 -14.55 -1.34
CA MET A 89 -10.11 -15.76 -0.66
C MET A 89 -9.46 -17.06 -1.15
N GLU A 90 -8.62 -17.00 -2.19
CA GLU A 90 -7.92 -18.15 -2.75
C GLU A 90 -6.66 -18.50 -1.95
N MET A 91 -6.83 -19.08 -0.78
CA MET A 91 -5.81 -19.31 0.25
C MET A 91 -4.49 -19.87 -0.30
N TYR A 92 -4.52 -20.93 -1.08
CA TYR A 92 -3.29 -21.55 -1.60
C TYR A 92 -2.53 -20.65 -2.57
N HIS A 93 -3.25 -19.90 -3.38
CA HIS A 93 -2.65 -18.94 -4.30
C HIS A 93 -2.04 -17.76 -3.56
N GLU A 94 -2.62 -17.32 -2.45
CA GLU A 94 -2.03 -16.25 -1.64
C GLU A 94 -0.76 -16.73 -0.91
N ILE A 95 -0.71 -17.98 -0.47
CA ILE A 95 0.52 -18.58 0.08
C ILE A 95 1.62 -18.65 -1.00
N ALA A 96 1.30 -19.16 -2.19
CA ALA A 96 2.23 -19.23 -3.32
C ALA A 96 2.73 -17.85 -3.75
N PHE A 97 1.83 -16.85 -3.78
CA PHE A 97 2.14 -15.47 -4.06
C PHE A 97 3.21 -14.90 -3.11
N GLN A 98 3.04 -15.07 -1.80
CA GLN A 98 4.00 -14.59 -0.80
C GLN A 98 5.36 -15.31 -0.90
N ARG A 99 5.37 -16.58 -1.24
CA ARG A 99 6.58 -17.36 -1.48
C ARG A 99 7.31 -16.86 -2.74
N ALA A 100 6.58 -16.67 -3.84
CA ALA A 100 7.11 -16.11 -5.09
C ALA A 100 7.65 -14.69 -4.88
N ALA A 101 6.91 -13.84 -4.17
CA ALA A 101 7.32 -12.46 -3.88
C ALA A 101 8.70 -12.39 -3.20
N ARG A 102 8.90 -13.19 -2.13
CA ARG A 102 10.19 -13.22 -1.41
C ARG A 102 11.33 -13.71 -2.31
N ARG A 103 11.07 -14.74 -3.11
CA ARG A 103 12.09 -15.33 -4.01
C ARG A 103 12.48 -14.36 -5.13
N MET A 104 11.50 -13.70 -5.76
CA MET A 104 11.73 -12.72 -6.81
C MET A 104 12.44 -11.46 -6.27
N TRP A 105 12.01 -10.94 -5.12
CA TRP A 105 12.66 -9.78 -4.50
C TRP A 105 14.13 -10.05 -4.20
N ALA A 106 14.43 -11.17 -3.55
CA ALA A 106 15.79 -11.52 -3.20
C ALA A 106 16.70 -11.61 -4.45
N ARG A 107 16.20 -12.19 -5.55
CA ARG A 107 16.94 -12.24 -6.82
C ARG A 107 17.13 -10.85 -7.42
N LEU A 108 16.09 -10.03 -7.49
CA LEU A 108 16.17 -8.68 -8.04
C LEU A 108 17.21 -7.84 -7.29
N VAL A 109 17.16 -7.83 -5.96
CA VAL A 109 18.10 -7.04 -5.15
C VAL A 109 19.53 -7.55 -5.29
N LYS A 110 19.72 -8.88 -5.31
CA LYS A 110 21.03 -9.50 -5.46
C LYS A 110 21.61 -9.36 -6.87
N GLU A 111 20.82 -9.72 -7.88
CA GLU A 111 21.34 -9.90 -9.25
C GLU A 111 21.31 -8.59 -10.06
N ARG A 112 20.27 -7.76 -9.89
CA ARG A 112 20.14 -6.50 -10.60
C ARG A 112 20.90 -5.36 -9.92
N PHE A 113 20.89 -5.30 -8.59
CA PHE A 113 21.50 -4.22 -7.83
C PHE A 113 22.82 -4.60 -7.13
N GLY A 114 23.19 -5.87 -7.15
CA GLY A 114 24.48 -6.33 -6.65
C GLY A 114 24.62 -6.36 -5.12
N ALA A 115 23.50 -6.36 -4.39
CA ALA A 115 23.50 -6.42 -2.93
C ALA A 115 24.20 -7.68 -2.41
N LYS A 116 24.93 -7.53 -1.31
CA LYS A 116 25.68 -8.60 -0.63
C LYS A 116 25.09 -8.92 0.75
N ASP A 117 24.48 -7.90 1.39
CA ASP A 117 23.83 -8.09 2.70
C ASP A 117 22.47 -8.78 2.53
N PRO A 118 22.26 -9.97 3.14
CA PRO A 118 20.96 -10.64 3.12
C PRO A 118 19.81 -9.81 3.67
N HIS A 119 20.06 -8.85 4.57
CA HIS A 119 19.01 -8.01 5.13
C HIS A 119 18.33 -7.14 4.07
N GLY A 120 19.06 -6.64 3.07
CA GLY A 120 18.50 -5.90 1.94
C GLY A 120 17.70 -6.76 0.98
N MET A 121 17.98 -8.07 0.94
CA MET A 121 17.30 -9.05 0.09
C MET A 121 16.00 -9.59 0.69
N MET A 122 15.71 -9.30 1.96
CA MET A 122 14.51 -9.77 2.66
C MET A 122 13.32 -8.89 2.38
N ILE A 123 12.16 -9.49 2.12
CA ILE A 123 10.89 -8.79 2.25
C ILE A 123 10.57 -8.68 3.74
N ARG A 124 10.74 -7.48 4.28
CA ARG A 124 10.31 -7.18 5.64
C ARG A 124 8.89 -6.64 5.58
N GLN A 125 7.94 -7.39 6.12
CA GLN A 125 6.56 -6.96 6.23
C GLN A 125 6.26 -6.56 7.67
N PRO A 126 5.93 -5.29 7.94
CA PRO A 126 5.50 -4.89 9.28
C PRO A 126 4.08 -5.37 9.58
N ILE A 127 3.27 -5.57 8.54
CA ILE A 127 1.89 -6.02 8.63
C ILE A 127 1.67 -7.11 7.59
N THR A 128 0.90 -8.07 7.95
CA THR A 128 0.55 -9.33 7.34
C THR A 128 -0.04 -9.25 5.95
N ALA A 129 0.13 -10.33 5.20
CA ALA A 129 -0.83 -10.69 4.17
C ALA A 129 -2.22 -10.87 4.83
N HIS A 130 -3.17 -10.07 4.47
CA HIS A 130 -4.56 -10.21 4.91
C HIS A 130 -5.44 -10.18 3.66
N ILE A 131 -6.68 -10.66 3.79
CA ILE A 131 -7.61 -10.48 2.67
C ILE A 131 -7.80 -8.99 2.39
N GLY A 132 -7.94 -8.65 1.11
CA GLY A 132 -8.31 -7.30 0.71
C GLY A 132 -9.76 -6.97 1.07
N CYS A 133 -10.06 -5.69 1.23
CA CYS A 133 -11.41 -5.22 1.48
C CYS A 133 -12.35 -5.57 0.33
N THR A 134 -11.85 -5.72 -0.89
CA THR A 134 -12.62 -6.23 -2.05
C THR A 134 -13.08 -7.68 -1.90
N SER A 135 -12.60 -8.41 -0.91
CA SER A 135 -13.08 -9.75 -0.55
C SER A 135 -14.17 -9.72 0.54
N THR A 136 -14.40 -8.58 1.18
CA THR A 136 -15.45 -8.40 2.18
C THR A 136 -16.73 -7.86 1.55
N THR A 137 -17.86 -8.07 2.21
CA THR A 137 -19.18 -7.72 1.65
C THR A 137 -20.01 -6.95 2.66
N LEU A 138 -20.82 -6.00 2.17
CA LEU A 138 -21.79 -5.29 2.97
C LEU A 138 -22.93 -6.24 3.39
N GLN A 139 -23.32 -7.15 2.49
CA GLN A 139 -24.33 -8.16 2.75
C GLN A 139 -23.79 -9.19 3.74
N ARG A 140 -24.58 -9.50 4.77
CA ARG A 140 -24.22 -10.44 5.83
C ARG A 140 -22.83 -10.18 6.42
N PRO A 141 -22.61 -9.00 7.02
CA PRO A 141 -21.28 -8.52 7.40
C PRO A 141 -20.53 -9.46 8.37
N LEU A 142 -21.23 -10.21 9.22
CA LEU A 142 -20.59 -11.20 10.10
C LEU A 142 -19.86 -12.32 9.35
N ASN A 143 -20.23 -12.61 8.10
CA ASN A 143 -19.48 -13.55 7.27
C ASN A 143 -18.05 -13.07 6.99
N ASN A 144 -17.79 -11.76 7.11
CA ASN A 144 -16.47 -11.20 6.93
C ASN A 144 -15.49 -11.67 8.01
N VAL A 145 -15.98 -12.06 9.19
CA VAL A 145 -15.13 -12.69 10.22
C VAL A 145 -14.52 -13.99 9.69
N ALA A 146 -15.34 -14.86 9.10
CA ALA A 146 -14.84 -16.11 8.51
C ALA A 146 -13.85 -15.83 7.36
N ARG A 147 -14.13 -14.84 6.52
CA ARG A 147 -13.23 -14.43 5.44
C ARG A 147 -11.90 -13.94 5.97
N ALA A 148 -11.92 -13.07 6.99
CA ALA A 148 -10.72 -12.55 7.65
C ALA A 148 -9.88 -13.67 8.29
N VAL A 149 -10.52 -14.66 8.91
CA VAL A 149 -9.84 -15.85 9.49
C VAL A 149 -9.12 -16.65 8.40
N VAL A 150 -9.74 -16.89 7.25
CA VAL A 150 -9.09 -17.58 6.11
C VAL A 150 -7.84 -16.82 5.65
N GLY A 151 -7.91 -15.49 5.54
CA GLY A 151 -6.76 -14.65 5.22
C GLY A 151 -5.67 -14.73 6.28
N GLY A 152 -6.03 -14.71 7.56
CA GLY A 152 -5.10 -14.86 8.67
C GLY A 152 -4.37 -16.22 8.67
N ILE A 153 -5.07 -17.30 8.32
CA ILE A 153 -4.46 -18.63 8.15
C ILE A 153 -3.44 -18.60 7.00
N ALA A 154 -3.81 -18.05 5.84
CA ALA A 154 -2.90 -17.94 4.71
C ALA A 154 -1.64 -17.14 5.07
N ALA A 155 -1.81 -16.01 5.78
CA ALA A 155 -0.71 -15.19 6.25
C ALA A 155 0.24 -15.95 7.19
N GLY A 156 -0.29 -16.64 8.19
CA GLY A 156 0.52 -17.43 9.12
C GLY A 156 1.27 -18.56 8.43
N MET A 157 0.62 -19.25 7.49
CA MET A 157 1.21 -20.35 6.74
C MET A 157 2.33 -19.92 5.77
N CYS A 158 2.38 -18.65 5.39
CA CYS A 158 3.49 -18.14 4.58
C CYS A 158 4.56 -17.41 5.41
N GLY A 159 4.55 -17.56 6.73
CA GLY A 159 5.55 -16.97 7.64
C GLY A 159 5.29 -15.51 8.01
N GLY A 160 4.07 -15.01 7.76
CA GLY A 160 3.59 -13.71 8.22
C GLY A 160 2.88 -13.79 9.58
N LEU A 161 2.42 -12.65 10.09
CA LEU A 161 1.55 -12.60 11.27
C LEU A 161 0.13 -13.06 10.87
N PRO A 162 -0.48 -14.05 11.50
CA PRO A 162 -1.83 -14.53 11.18
C PRO A 162 -2.91 -13.55 11.69
N ALA A 163 -3.04 -12.38 11.06
CA ALA A 163 -4.05 -11.40 11.44
C ALA A 163 -5.36 -11.65 10.70
N ALA A 164 -6.44 -11.84 11.47
CA ALA A 164 -7.79 -11.87 10.94
C ALA A 164 -8.27 -10.44 10.64
N TYR A 165 -7.85 -9.89 9.51
CA TYR A 165 -8.15 -8.52 9.07
C TYR A 165 -8.81 -8.55 7.68
N PRO A 166 -9.70 -7.61 7.33
CA PRO A 166 -10.20 -6.46 8.10
C PRO A 166 -11.29 -6.82 9.13
N PRO A 167 -11.68 -5.87 10.01
CA PRO A 167 -12.89 -6.01 10.84
C PRO A 167 -14.13 -6.24 9.98
N PHE A 168 -15.15 -6.87 10.53
CA PHE A 168 -16.32 -7.28 9.75
C PHE A 168 -17.13 -6.12 9.16
N ASP A 169 -17.01 -4.93 9.74
CA ASP A 169 -17.71 -3.71 9.34
C ASP A 169 -16.92 -2.81 8.36
N GLU A 170 -15.72 -3.22 7.94
CA GLU A 170 -14.91 -2.49 6.95
C GLU A 170 -15.67 -2.09 5.68
N PRO A 171 -16.55 -2.95 5.09
CA PRO A 171 -17.28 -2.58 3.88
C PRO A 171 -18.24 -1.39 4.02
N LEU A 172 -18.56 -0.98 5.25
CA LEU A 172 -19.37 0.20 5.50
C LEU A 172 -18.64 1.49 5.14
N GLY A 173 -17.29 1.48 5.16
CA GLY A 173 -16.46 2.63 4.81
C GLY A 173 -16.51 3.80 5.78
N LEU A 174 -17.03 3.59 7.00
CA LEU A 174 -17.33 4.62 7.98
C LEU A 174 -16.52 4.49 9.28
N GLY A 175 -15.44 3.72 9.24
CA GLY A 175 -14.65 3.37 10.42
C GLY A 175 -15.14 2.06 11.05
N HIS A 176 -14.58 1.70 12.20
CA HIS A 176 -14.82 0.41 12.84
C HIS A 176 -15.47 0.58 14.22
N SER A 177 -16.44 -0.28 14.50
CA SER A 177 -16.97 -0.41 15.85
C SER A 177 -15.95 -1.02 16.81
N LEU A 178 -16.11 -0.72 18.10
CA LEU A 178 -15.29 -1.36 19.13
C LEU A 178 -15.51 -2.87 19.14
N GLU A 179 -16.73 -3.33 18.90
CA GLU A 179 -17.12 -4.73 18.79
C GLU A 179 -16.43 -5.42 17.61
N ALA A 180 -16.39 -4.76 16.44
CA ALA A 180 -15.72 -5.30 15.25
C ALA A 180 -14.21 -5.40 15.45
N ILE A 181 -13.59 -4.39 16.05
CA ILE A 181 -12.17 -4.38 16.40
C ILE A 181 -11.87 -5.48 17.43
N GLN A 182 -12.69 -5.60 18.49
CA GLN A 182 -12.51 -6.63 19.50
C GLN A 182 -12.59 -8.03 18.91
N LEU A 183 -13.61 -8.29 18.09
CA LEU A 183 -13.81 -9.59 17.44
C LEU A 183 -12.65 -9.93 16.49
N GLN A 184 -12.18 -8.95 15.71
CA GLN A 184 -10.99 -9.11 14.87
C GLN A 184 -9.74 -9.46 15.68
N MET A 185 -9.52 -8.76 16.79
CA MET A 185 -8.39 -9.03 17.68
C MET A 185 -8.47 -10.41 18.32
N ASP A 186 -9.65 -10.81 18.74
CA ASP A 186 -9.85 -12.14 19.35
C ASP A 186 -9.70 -13.24 18.30
N ALA A 187 -10.23 -13.08 17.10
CA ALA A 187 -9.99 -14.01 16.00
C ALA A 187 -8.48 -14.15 15.67
N THR A 188 -7.74 -13.04 15.68
CA THR A 188 -6.27 -13.06 15.53
C THR A 188 -5.59 -13.83 16.68
N ARG A 189 -6.01 -13.61 17.92
CA ARG A 189 -5.48 -14.32 19.11
C ARG A 189 -5.79 -15.81 19.06
N ILE A 190 -6.99 -16.19 18.62
CA ILE A 190 -7.36 -17.60 18.41
C ILE A 190 -6.41 -18.26 17.41
N LEU A 191 -6.12 -17.60 16.30
CA LEU A 191 -5.16 -18.12 15.31
C LEU A 191 -3.75 -18.31 15.89
N ILE A 192 -3.29 -17.39 16.72
CA ILE A 192 -1.94 -17.43 17.29
C ILE A 192 -1.87 -18.41 18.47
N PHE A 193 -2.76 -18.31 19.45
CA PHE A 193 -2.62 -18.98 20.72
C PHE A 193 -3.35 -20.33 20.82
N GLU A 194 -4.49 -20.46 20.14
CA GLU A 194 -5.28 -21.70 20.18
C GLU A 194 -4.96 -22.61 18.99
N ALA A 195 -5.07 -22.07 17.77
CA ALA A 195 -4.82 -22.82 16.54
C ALA A 195 -3.33 -22.95 16.20
N LYS A 196 -2.47 -22.10 16.79
CA LYS A 196 -1.00 -22.14 16.64
C LYS A 196 -0.52 -22.12 15.20
N VAL A 197 -1.20 -21.33 14.37
CA VAL A 197 -0.94 -21.27 12.92
C VAL A 197 0.47 -20.74 12.60
N ALA A 198 1.07 -19.96 13.51
CA ALA A 198 2.39 -19.36 13.35
C ALA A 198 3.53 -20.18 13.98
N ASP A 199 3.26 -21.34 14.59
CA ASP A 199 4.31 -22.16 15.25
C ASP A 199 5.27 -22.81 14.25
N VAL A 200 4.87 -22.93 12.99
CA VAL A 200 5.68 -23.49 11.90
C VAL A 200 5.76 -22.50 10.75
N VAL A 201 6.97 -22.14 10.37
CA VAL A 201 7.22 -21.27 9.22
C VAL A 201 7.12 -22.09 7.93
N ASP A 202 6.31 -21.63 6.98
CA ASP A 202 6.12 -22.26 5.67
C ASP A 202 5.86 -23.77 5.72
N PRO A 203 4.78 -24.23 6.39
CA PRO A 203 4.51 -25.67 6.55
C PRO A 203 4.20 -26.37 5.22
N TRP A 204 4.01 -25.63 4.15
CA TRP A 204 3.79 -26.14 2.80
C TRP A 204 5.06 -26.34 1.99
N ALA A 205 6.24 -25.97 2.53
CA ALA A 205 7.50 -26.18 1.86
C ALA A 205 7.72 -27.67 1.53
N GLY A 206 8.09 -27.96 0.28
CA GLY A 206 8.27 -29.31 -0.24
C GLY A 206 6.99 -30.03 -0.66
N SER A 207 5.82 -29.41 -0.51
CA SER A 207 4.58 -29.90 -1.13
C SER A 207 4.68 -29.76 -2.65
N TYR A 208 4.53 -30.85 -3.40
CA TYR A 208 4.57 -30.79 -4.87
C TYR A 208 3.59 -29.77 -5.45
N PHE A 209 2.39 -29.70 -4.91
CA PHE A 209 1.36 -28.73 -5.31
C PHE A 209 1.81 -27.29 -5.04
N MET A 210 2.29 -27.01 -3.83
CA MET A 210 2.67 -25.65 -3.44
C MET A 210 3.93 -25.18 -4.18
N GLU A 211 4.91 -26.05 -4.38
CA GLU A 211 6.10 -25.69 -5.16
C GLU A 211 5.74 -25.37 -6.62
N SER A 212 4.94 -26.22 -7.28
CA SER A 212 4.45 -25.97 -8.65
C SER A 212 3.68 -24.66 -8.75
N LEU A 213 2.73 -24.42 -7.84
CA LEU A 213 1.93 -23.19 -7.82
C LEU A 213 2.79 -21.94 -7.57
N THR A 214 3.83 -22.07 -6.75
CA THR A 214 4.81 -20.99 -6.52
C THR A 214 5.60 -20.68 -7.78
N ASP A 215 6.08 -21.71 -8.49
CA ASP A 215 6.84 -21.55 -9.73
C ASP A 215 5.98 -20.96 -10.85
N GLU A 216 4.74 -21.40 -11.00
CA GLU A 216 3.78 -20.84 -11.96
C GLU A 216 3.48 -19.36 -11.66
N THR A 217 3.28 -19.02 -10.38
CA THR A 217 3.05 -17.64 -9.95
C THR A 217 4.26 -16.76 -10.25
N GLU A 218 5.47 -17.25 -9.96
CA GLU A 218 6.70 -16.54 -10.26
C GLU A 218 6.88 -16.33 -11.76
N ALA A 219 6.71 -17.37 -12.58
CA ALA A 219 6.88 -17.29 -14.02
C ALA A 219 5.89 -16.28 -14.65
N ALA A 220 4.63 -16.29 -14.21
CA ALA A 220 3.63 -15.35 -14.69
C ALA A 220 3.93 -13.90 -14.25
N ALA A 221 4.37 -13.70 -13.01
CA ALA A 221 4.75 -12.38 -12.51
C ALA A 221 6.03 -11.86 -13.17
N GLN A 222 7.00 -12.74 -13.46
CA GLN A 222 8.21 -12.37 -14.19
C GLN A 222 7.87 -11.91 -15.61
N ALA A 223 6.99 -12.62 -16.32
CA ALA A 223 6.57 -12.23 -17.67
C ALA A 223 5.87 -10.85 -17.69
N GLU A 224 5.12 -10.52 -16.65
CA GLU A 224 4.48 -9.21 -16.51
C GLU A 224 5.49 -8.12 -16.11
N PHE A 225 6.43 -8.45 -15.23
CA PHE A 225 7.54 -7.58 -14.86
C PHE A 225 8.42 -7.22 -16.05
N ASP A 226 8.75 -8.21 -16.89
CA ASP A 226 9.59 -8.00 -18.09
C ASP A 226 8.94 -7.04 -19.09
N LYS A 227 7.61 -7.05 -19.22
CA LYS A 227 6.89 -6.06 -20.04
C LYS A 227 7.09 -4.64 -19.52
N ILE A 228 7.01 -4.48 -18.19
CA ILE A 228 7.19 -3.17 -17.55
C ILE A 228 8.64 -2.70 -17.72
N ASP A 229 9.59 -3.60 -17.53
CA ASP A 229 11.02 -3.32 -17.68
C ASP A 229 11.35 -2.90 -19.12
N ALA A 230 10.78 -3.59 -20.12
CA ALA A 230 10.91 -3.23 -21.55
C ALA A 230 10.30 -1.86 -21.91
N MET A 231 9.35 -1.35 -21.12
CA MET A 231 8.79 -0.01 -21.26
C MET A 231 9.68 1.10 -20.64
N GLY A 232 10.77 0.73 -19.99
CA GLY A 232 11.64 1.65 -19.25
C GLY A 232 11.33 1.70 -17.75
N GLY A 233 10.69 0.67 -17.20
CA GLY A 233 10.40 0.49 -15.79
C GLY A 233 9.07 1.10 -15.32
N ALA A 234 8.86 1.06 -14.01
CA ALA A 234 7.56 1.42 -13.40
C ALA A 234 7.12 2.86 -13.70
N VAL A 235 8.03 3.84 -13.64
CA VAL A 235 7.71 5.25 -13.90
C VAL A 235 7.18 5.43 -15.31
N ALA A 236 7.87 4.89 -16.33
CA ALA A 236 7.46 4.95 -17.72
C ALA A 236 6.12 4.21 -17.94
N ALA A 237 5.93 3.05 -17.32
CA ALA A 237 4.69 2.28 -17.42
C ALA A 237 3.48 2.96 -16.75
N ILE A 238 3.72 3.82 -15.75
CA ILE A 238 2.69 4.67 -15.16
C ILE A 238 2.38 5.84 -16.10
N GLU A 239 3.41 6.56 -16.57
CA GLU A 239 3.28 7.74 -17.45
C GLU A 239 2.59 7.41 -18.77
N ASN A 240 2.90 6.26 -19.37
CA ASN A 240 2.22 5.82 -20.60
C ASN A 240 0.83 5.21 -20.35
N GLY A 241 0.40 5.09 -19.08
CA GLY A 241 -0.89 4.60 -18.66
C GLY A 241 -1.06 3.07 -18.72
N TYR A 242 0.00 2.30 -18.93
CA TYR A 242 -0.10 0.84 -18.98
C TYR A 242 -0.65 0.24 -17.69
N MET A 243 0.00 0.55 -16.55
CA MET A 243 -0.41 0.00 -15.26
C MET A 243 -1.85 0.39 -14.86
N PRO A 244 -2.26 1.67 -14.91
CA PRO A 244 -3.63 2.06 -14.56
C PRO A 244 -4.69 1.38 -15.44
N ARG A 245 -4.46 1.31 -16.76
CA ARG A 245 -5.40 0.63 -17.68
C ARG A 245 -5.46 -0.88 -17.45
N ALA A 246 -4.34 -1.53 -17.13
CA ALA A 246 -4.31 -2.95 -16.82
C ALA A 246 -5.13 -3.27 -15.56
N VAL A 247 -5.00 -2.42 -14.51
CA VAL A 247 -5.81 -2.55 -13.28
C VAL A 247 -7.29 -2.34 -13.56
N ALA A 248 -7.66 -1.28 -14.30
CA ALA A 248 -9.06 -1.02 -14.63
C ALA A 248 -9.70 -2.15 -15.44
N LYS A 249 -8.96 -2.71 -16.41
CA LYS A 249 -9.40 -3.85 -17.20
C LYS A 249 -9.67 -5.08 -16.33
N SER A 250 -8.73 -5.45 -15.45
CA SER A 250 -8.91 -6.62 -14.58
C SER A 250 -10.02 -6.43 -13.56
N ALA A 251 -10.22 -5.20 -13.04
CA ALA A 251 -11.36 -4.87 -12.18
C ALA A 251 -12.70 -5.12 -12.90
N TYR A 252 -12.82 -4.65 -14.14
CA TYR A 252 -14.02 -4.84 -14.95
C TYR A 252 -14.27 -6.33 -15.29
N GLU A 253 -13.23 -7.07 -15.63
CA GLU A 253 -13.32 -8.50 -15.89
C GLU A 253 -13.73 -9.30 -14.65
N ARG A 254 -13.23 -8.91 -13.47
CA ARG A 254 -13.66 -9.51 -12.20
C ARG A 254 -15.13 -9.24 -11.91
N GLN A 255 -15.58 -8.00 -12.09
CA GLN A 255 -16.98 -7.65 -11.90
C GLN A 255 -17.91 -8.50 -12.77
N LYS A 256 -17.53 -8.73 -14.03
CA LYS A 256 -18.30 -9.62 -14.92
C LYS A 256 -18.38 -11.05 -14.41
N ARG A 257 -17.27 -11.61 -13.88
CA ARG A 257 -17.28 -12.97 -13.31
C ARG A 257 -18.18 -13.07 -12.08
N ILE A 258 -18.23 -12.00 -11.26
CA ILE A 258 -19.15 -11.95 -10.12
C ILE A 258 -20.61 -11.91 -10.61
N GLU A 259 -20.92 -11.10 -11.60
CA GLU A 259 -22.27 -10.97 -12.17
C GLU A 259 -22.73 -12.24 -12.88
N SER A 260 -21.83 -12.94 -13.59
CA SER A 260 -22.11 -14.20 -14.27
C SER A 260 -22.09 -15.42 -13.34
N GLN A 261 -21.80 -15.25 -12.06
CA GLN A 261 -21.63 -16.33 -11.08
C GLN A 261 -20.47 -17.31 -11.39
N GLU A 262 -19.49 -16.89 -12.16
CA GLU A 262 -18.22 -17.61 -12.29
C GLU A 262 -17.34 -17.43 -11.04
N GLU A 263 -17.43 -16.27 -10.36
CA GLU A 263 -16.82 -16.00 -9.06
C GLU A 263 -17.93 -15.89 -8.01
N PHE A 264 -17.94 -16.82 -7.04
CA PHE A 264 -18.95 -16.85 -6.00
C PHE A 264 -18.60 -15.93 -4.82
N MET A 265 -19.61 -15.16 -4.40
CA MET A 265 -19.56 -14.37 -3.15
C MET A 265 -20.79 -14.71 -2.31
N VAL A 266 -20.60 -15.51 -1.27
CA VAL A 266 -21.68 -15.99 -0.39
C VAL A 266 -22.43 -14.82 0.24
N GLY A 267 -23.74 -14.84 0.09
CA GLY A 267 -24.65 -13.79 0.56
C GLY A 267 -24.74 -12.57 -0.38
N VAL A 268 -24.04 -12.59 -1.52
CA VAL A 268 -24.11 -11.55 -2.56
C VAL A 268 -24.71 -12.10 -3.83
N ASN A 269 -24.03 -13.02 -4.51
CA ASN A 269 -24.50 -13.63 -5.76
C ASN A 269 -24.87 -15.11 -5.64
N CYS A 270 -24.64 -15.72 -4.47
CA CYS A 270 -25.04 -17.09 -4.17
C CYS A 270 -25.43 -17.24 -2.69
N PHE A 271 -26.28 -18.26 -2.40
CA PHE A 271 -26.80 -18.56 -1.06
C PHE A 271 -27.45 -17.34 -0.35
N ASN A 272 -28.00 -16.43 -1.12
CA ASN A 272 -28.78 -15.28 -0.68
C ASN A 272 -30.24 -15.73 -0.53
N GLY A 273 -30.71 -15.96 0.70
CA GLY A 273 -32.09 -16.33 1.02
C GLY A 273 -32.77 -15.26 1.87
N ASP A 274 -34.10 -15.38 2.02
CA ASP A 274 -34.95 -14.39 2.71
C ASP A 274 -34.72 -14.31 4.23
N ASN A 275 -33.94 -15.21 4.83
CA ASN A 275 -33.61 -15.23 6.26
C ASN A 275 -32.26 -14.52 6.51
N GLU A 276 -32.24 -13.21 6.44
CA GLU A 276 -31.11 -12.43 6.92
C GLU A 276 -31.13 -12.34 8.45
N LEU A 277 -29.99 -12.63 9.07
CA LEU A 277 -29.79 -12.30 10.47
C LEU A 277 -29.81 -10.78 10.59
N ASP A 278 -30.76 -10.26 11.33
CA ASP A 278 -30.83 -8.81 11.63
C ASP A 278 -29.65 -8.45 12.56
N VAL A 279 -28.51 -8.22 11.94
CA VAL A 279 -27.34 -7.69 12.64
C VAL A 279 -27.44 -6.18 12.54
N SER A 280 -27.78 -5.55 13.65
CA SER A 280 -27.90 -4.08 13.72
C SER A 280 -26.53 -3.41 13.63
N VAL A 281 -25.90 -3.50 12.45
CA VAL A 281 -24.66 -2.78 12.10
C VAL A 281 -24.90 -1.25 12.08
N GLN A 282 -26.13 -0.83 11.89
CA GLN A 282 -26.53 0.58 11.79
C GLN A 282 -26.23 1.43 13.03
N ARG A 283 -26.23 0.85 14.24
CA ARG A 283 -26.01 1.64 15.47
C ARG A 283 -24.61 2.20 15.64
N VAL A 284 -23.64 1.63 14.98
CA VAL A 284 -22.24 2.01 15.14
C VAL A 284 -21.87 3.18 14.26
N VAL A 285 -22.44 3.22 13.07
CA VAL A 285 -22.20 4.26 12.06
C VAL A 285 -22.63 5.65 12.58
N GLU A 286 -23.79 5.71 13.25
CA GLU A 286 -24.29 6.97 13.82
C GLU A 286 -23.44 7.49 14.99
N ALA A 287 -22.78 6.59 15.75
CA ALA A 287 -21.96 6.97 16.88
C ALA A 287 -20.52 7.40 16.50
N LEU A 288 -19.97 6.88 15.38
CA LEU A 288 -18.61 7.19 14.95
C LEU A 288 -18.54 8.43 14.07
N TYR A 289 -19.60 8.76 13.36
CA TYR A 289 -19.72 9.92 12.48
C TYR A 289 -20.86 10.83 12.93
N ASP A 290 -20.65 11.56 14.02
CA ASP A 290 -21.50 12.67 14.39
C ASP A 290 -21.19 13.87 13.46
N PRO A 291 -22.12 14.28 12.56
CA PRO A 291 -21.91 15.41 11.68
C PRO A 291 -21.58 16.70 12.43
N GLN A 292 -22.10 16.88 13.66
CA GLN A 292 -21.77 18.01 14.50
C GLN A 292 -20.33 17.98 15.01
N GLN A 293 -19.81 16.80 15.39
CA GLN A 293 -18.42 16.67 15.79
C GLN A 293 -17.46 16.91 14.61
N MET A 294 -17.80 16.45 13.43
CA MET A 294 -17.01 16.72 12.21
C MET A 294 -17.01 18.20 11.87
N ALA A 295 -18.17 18.86 11.85
CA ALA A 295 -18.27 20.29 11.61
C ALA A 295 -17.48 21.10 12.67
N THR A 296 -17.58 20.71 13.94
CA THR A 296 -16.80 21.32 15.02
C THR A 296 -15.29 21.09 14.87
N ALA A 297 -14.86 19.91 14.37
CA ALA A 297 -13.45 19.63 14.11
C ALA A 297 -12.92 20.50 12.96
N GLU A 298 -13.68 20.64 11.88
CA GLU A 298 -13.34 21.54 10.77
C GLU A 298 -13.25 23.01 11.22
N GLU A 299 -14.25 23.51 11.96
CA GLU A 299 -14.25 24.87 12.51
C GLU A 299 -13.02 25.13 13.39
N ARG A 300 -12.66 24.20 14.27
CA ARG A 300 -11.45 24.28 15.10
C ARG A 300 -10.19 24.32 14.25
N GLN A 301 -10.08 23.46 13.25
CA GLN A 301 -8.92 23.43 12.37
C GLN A 301 -8.77 24.73 11.57
N LEU A 302 -9.87 25.26 11.04
CA LEU A 302 -9.89 26.54 10.33
C LEU A 302 -9.51 27.70 11.25
N ALA A 303 -10.01 27.72 12.49
CA ALA A 303 -9.64 28.71 13.49
C ALA A 303 -8.14 28.62 13.85
N THR A 304 -7.60 27.43 14.07
CA THR A 304 -6.19 27.19 14.35
C THR A 304 -5.30 27.69 13.19
N LEU A 305 -5.69 27.40 11.94
CA LEU A 305 -4.96 27.88 10.76
C LEU A 305 -5.02 29.40 10.61
N ALA A 306 -6.17 30.02 10.93
CA ALA A 306 -6.32 31.47 10.89
C ALA A 306 -5.43 32.15 11.97
N GLU A 307 -5.37 31.55 13.17
CA GLU A 307 -4.50 32.01 14.25
C GLU A 307 -3.02 31.88 13.88
N LEU A 308 -2.60 30.70 13.39
CA LEU A 308 -1.25 30.46 12.91
C LEU A 308 -0.84 31.52 11.87
N ARG A 309 -1.68 31.76 10.86
CA ARG A 309 -1.40 32.75 9.79
C ARG A 309 -1.32 34.18 10.30
N ARG A 310 -2.07 34.54 11.34
CA ARG A 310 -2.03 35.87 11.96
C ARG A 310 -0.75 36.07 12.76
N ASP A 311 -0.33 35.04 13.51
CA ASP A 311 0.70 35.17 14.55
C ASP A 311 2.11 34.82 14.04
N ARG A 312 2.24 34.09 12.93
CA ARG A 312 3.53 33.71 12.32
C ARG A 312 4.26 34.88 11.66
N GLY A 313 5.57 34.79 11.60
CA GLY A 313 6.43 35.78 10.93
C GLY A 313 6.33 35.71 9.40
N GLY A 314 5.47 36.51 8.77
CA GLY A 314 5.23 36.48 7.33
C GLY A 314 6.48 36.58 6.44
N LYS A 315 7.53 37.34 6.88
CA LYS A 315 8.80 37.43 6.14
C LYS A 315 9.62 36.14 6.21
N ALA A 316 9.59 35.43 7.36
CA ALA A 316 10.30 34.17 7.53
C ALA A 316 9.67 33.10 6.63
N VAL A 317 8.34 32.97 6.65
CA VAL A 317 7.60 32.04 5.78
C VAL A 317 7.89 32.31 4.31
N ALA A 318 7.75 33.57 3.86
CA ALA A 318 8.02 33.94 2.48
C ALA A 318 9.47 33.65 2.05
N GLY A 319 10.43 33.88 2.94
CA GLY A 319 11.84 33.55 2.69
C GLY A 319 12.10 32.04 2.56
N ALA A 320 11.51 31.23 3.46
CA ALA A 320 11.63 29.78 3.41
C ALA A 320 10.99 29.19 2.14
N LEU A 321 9.77 29.64 1.77
CA LEU A 321 9.08 29.20 0.55
C LEU A 321 9.85 29.61 -0.72
N ALA A 322 10.43 30.80 -0.75
CA ALA A 322 11.27 31.24 -1.86
C ALA A 322 12.57 30.40 -1.97
N GLY A 323 13.18 30.04 -0.85
CA GLY A 323 14.33 29.11 -0.81
C GLY A 323 13.96 27.74 -1.39
N LEU A 324 12.84 27.18 -0.96
CA LEU A 324 12.30 25.92 -1.49
C LEU A 324 12.07 26.01 -3.01
N GLU A 325 11.50 27.09 -3.51
CA GLU A 325 11.27 27.27 -4.96
C GLU A 325 12.58 27.27 -5.76
N VAL A 326 13.60 27.98 -5.26
CA VAL A 326 14.92 28.04 -5.91
C VAL A 326 15.54 26.66 -5.99
N HIS A 327 15.59 25.92 -4.88
CA HIS A 327 16.17 24.58 -4.84
C HIS A 327 15.31 23.54 -5.56
N ALA A 328 13.99 23.73 -5.62
CA ALA A 328 13.11 22.86 -6.40
C ALA A 328 13.40 22.92 -7.91
N LYS A 329 13.95 24.05 -8.41
CA LYS A 329 14.38 24.22 -9.81
C LYS A 329 15.79 23.64 -10.08
N ASP A 330 16.54 23.30 -9.03
CA ASP A 330 17.86 22.69 -9.13
C ASP A 330 17.79 21.17 -8.82
N ASP A 331 17.96 20.34 -9.84
CA ASP A 331 17.91 18.87 -9.69
C ASP A 331 19.02 18.28 -8.82
N GLY A 332 20.10 19.04 -8.57
CA GLY A 332 21.20 18.66 -7.69
C GLY A 332 20.95 18.94 -6.21
N ALA A 333 20.01 19.83 -5.89
CA ALA A 333 19.69 20.19 -4.50
C ALA A 333 18.79 19.14 -3.84
N ASN A 334 19.07 18.81 -2.58
CA ASN A 334 18.17 18.00 -1.74
C ASN A 334 17.15 18.91 -1.07
N LEU A 335 15.86 18.63 -1.28
CA LEU A 335 14.76 19.49 -0.80
C LEU A 335 14.40 19.30 0.67
N MET A 336 14.89 18.25 1.34
CA MET A 336 14.51 17.98 2.73
C MET A 336 14.90 19.10 3.71
N PRO A 337 16.10 19.71 3.63
CA PRO A 337 16.42 20.87 4.48
C PRO A 337 15.46 22.04 4.30
N ASP A 338 15.08 22.36 3.05
CA ASP A 338 14.15 23.47 2.77
C ASP A 338 12.74 23.17 3.26
N LEU A 339 12.28 21.93 3.09
CA LEU A 339 10.97 21.49 3.60
C LEU A 339 10.94 21.61 5.14
N ILE A 340 12.01 21.23 5.82
CA ILE A 340 12.13 21.35 7.27
C ILE A 340 12.12 22.83 7.69
N GLU A 341 12.81 23.70 6.95
CA GLU A 341 12.84 25.14 7.24
C GLU A 341 11.47 25.79 7.00
N CYS A 342 10.76 25.41 5.95
CA CYS A 342 9.39 25.85 5.72
C CYS A 342 8.47 25.47 6.91
N VAL A 343 8.56 24.24 7.40
CA VAL A 343 7.75 23.78 8.56
C VAL A 343 8.13 24.54 9.83
N LYS A 344 9.43 24.75 10.08
CA LYS A 344 9.91 25.53 11.24
C LYS A 344 9.49 27.00 11.19
N SER A 345 9.27 27.53 10.01
CA SER A 345 8.79 28.91 9.78
C SER A 345 7.26 29.02 9.83
N ASP A 346 6.55 27.95 10.19
CA ASP A 346 5.09 27.87 10.22
C ASP A 346 4.42 28.01 8.83
N ALA A 347 5.11 27.60 7.76
CA ALA A 347 4.47 27.44 6.46
C ALA A 347 3.47 26.26 6.53
N THR A 348 2.28 26.47 5.97
CA THR A 348 1.26 25.43 5.91
C THR A 348 1.60 24.38 4.83
N LEU A 349 1.07 23.16 4.98
CA LEU A 349 1.21 22.11 3.96
C LEU A 349 0.78 22.59 2.58
N GLN A 350 -0.33 23.33 2.49
CA GLN A 350 -0.83 23.87 1.23
C GLN A 350 0.17 24.83 0.58
N GLU A 351 0.75 25.76 1.34
CA GLU A 351 1.73 26.72 0.82
C GLU A 351 3.00 26.03 0.29
N ILE A 352 3.48 25.01 0.99
CA ILE A 352 4.61 24.17 0.54
C ILE A 352 4.24 23.44 -0.75
N CYS A 353 3.06 22.80 -0.79
CA CYS A 353 2.59 22.07 -1.97
C CYS A 353 2.37 23.00 -3.17
N ASP A 354 1.90 24.21 -2.97
CA ASP A 354 1.65 25.17 -4.04
C ASP A 354 2.95 25.65 -4.69
N VAL A 355 4.02 25.88 -3.90
CA VAL A 355 5.36 26.16 -4.43
C VAL A 355 5.83 25.00 -5.30
N LEU A 356 5.73 23.78 -4.80
CA LEU A 356 6.16 22.59 -5.55
C LEU A 356 5.29 22.34 -6.79
N ARG A 357 3.98 22.62 -6.76
CA ARG A 357 3.11 22.58 -7.96
C ARG A 357 3.56 23.56 -9.01
N GLY A 358 3.97 24.75 -8.59
CA GLY A 358 4.49 25.79 -9.50
C GLY A 358 5.74 25.35 -10.26
N VAL A 359 6.57 24.49 -9.64
CA VAL A 359 7.81 23.99 -10.26
C VAL A 359 7.61 22.65 -10.98
N PHE A 360 6.89 21.72 -10.39
CA PHE A 360 6.78 20.33 -10.83
C PHE A 360 5.56 20.07 -11.72
N GLY A 361 4.59 20.98 -11.71
CA GLY A 361 3.27 20.77 -12.30
C GLY A 361 2.39 19.87 -11.45
N GLU A 362 1.20 19.61 -11.92
CA GLU A 362 0.23 18.71 -11.30
C GLU A 362 0.12 17.38 -12.05
N ALA A 363 -0.23 16.34 -11.33
CA ALA A 363 -0.50 15.05 -11.95
C ALA A 363 -1.84 15.09 -12.68
N GLU A 364 -1.82 14.75 -13.95
CA GLU A 364 -3.07 14.59 -14.70
C GLU A 364 -3.59 13.13 -14.55
N PRO A 365 -4.92 12.97 -14.39
CA PRO A 365 -5.51 11.63 -14.38
C PRO A 365 -5.24 10.90 -15.70
N VAL A 366 -4.81 9.65 -15.61
CA VAL A 366 -4.69 8.80 -16.81
C VAL A 366 -6.09 8.57 -17.37
N LYS A 367 -6.31 8.87 -18.63
CA LYS A 367 -7.55 8.52 -19.33
C LYS A 367 -7.60 7.00 -19.50
N ILE A 368 -8.57 6.39 -18.82
CA ILE A 368 -8.84 4.94 -18.81
C ILE A 368 -9.77 4.60 -19.98
#